data_932ad4f15cbbfec56a81d1d5b85a9524
#
_entry.id   932ad4f15cbbfec56a81d1d5b85a9524
#
_cell.length_a   1.000
_cell.length_b   1.000
_cell.length_c   1.000
_cell.angle_alpha   90.00
_cell.angle_beta   90.00
_cell.angle_gamma   90.00
#
_symmetry.space_group_name_H-M   'P 1'
#
loop_
_entity.id
_entity.type
_entity.pdbx_description
1 polymer ?
#
loop_
_entity_poly.entity_id
_entity_poly.type
_entity_poly.pdbx_seq_one_letter_code
_entity_poly.pdbx_strand_id
1 'polypeptide(L)'
;MKRRFIISINGEITKENSNAFTNYLKENGMSWWHWLSNTWLVISKNDKVDSKILRDKARDIFRAHNLVIEVKDGNWAGFGPKSKNKDMFDWIKRNWSNEKAEE
;
A
#
# COMPACT_ATOMS: atom_id res chain seq x y z
N MET A 1 0.47 11.88 -12.31
CA MET A 1 0.64 12.35 -10.94
C MET A 1 0.62 11.19 -9.96
N LYS A 2 1.42 11.28 -8.94
CA LYS A 2 1.52 10.17 -7.98
C LYS A 2 0.49 10.34 -6.87
N ARG A 3 -0.28 9.31 -6.62
CA ARG A 3 -1.28 9.30 -5.54
C ARG A 3 -0.95 8.19 -4.57
N ARG A 4 -1.10 8.48 -3.30
CA ARG A 4 -0.73 7.57 -2.22
C ARG A 4 -1.94 7.18 -1.41
N PHE A 5 -2.05 5.91 -1.11
CA PHE A 5 -3.19 5.39 -0.34
C PHE A 5 -2.69 4.49 0.77
N ILE A 6 -3.40 4.53 1.88
CA ILE A 6 -3.22 3.56 2.96
C ILE A 6 -4.49 2.72 3.02
N ILE A 7 -4.33 1.41 2.98
CA ILE A 7 -5.46 0.49 3.02
C ILE A 7 -5.31 -0.39 4.25
N SER A 8 -6.31 -0.37 5.10
CA SER A 8 -6.33 -1.21 6.31
C SER A 8 -7.53 -2.14 6.24
N ILE A 9 -7.30 -3.42 6.50
CA ILE A 9 -8.30 -4.47 6.41
C ILE A 9 -8.51 -5.09 7.79
N ASN A 10 -9.76 -5.26 8.17
CA ASN A 10 -10.08 -5.87 9.46
C ASN A 10 -9.99 -7.39 9.38
N GLY A 11 -9.53 -8.02 10.45
CA GLY A 11 -9.57 -9.47 10.58
C GLY A 11 -8.33 -10.17 10.06
N GLU A 12 -8.42 -11.48 9.95
CA GLU A 12 -7.32 -12.29 9.48
C GLU A 12 -7.25 -12.28 7.97
N ILE A 13 -6.05 -12.12 7.46
CA ILE A 13 -5.82 -12.08 6.02
C ILE A 13 -5.20 -13.40 5.60
N THR A 14 -5.87 -14.12 4.71
CA THR A 14 -5.29 -15.35 4.18
C THR A 14 -4.25 -15.03 3.13
N LYS A 15 -3.30 -15.94 2.95
CA LYS A 15 -2.30 -15.79 1.91
C LYS A 15 -2.97 -15.69 0.54
N GLU A 16 -4.00 -16.45 0.33
CA GLU A 16 -4.71 -16.45 -0.94
C GLU A 16 -5.32 -15.09 -1.24
N ASN A 17 -5.99 -14.49 -0.27
CA ASN A 17 -6.60 -13.18 -0.47
C ASN A 17 -5.54 -12.09 -0.61
N SER A 18 -4.48 -12.18 0.17
CA SER A 18 -3.37 -11.23 0.06
C SER A 18 -2.78 -11.28 -1.36
N ASN A 19 -2.56 -12.48 -1.88
CA ASN A 19 -2.02 -12.62 -3.23
C ASN A 19 -2.98 -12.10 -4.28
N ALA A 20 -4.27 -12.33 -4.11
CA ALA A 20 -5.26 -11.83 -5.05
C ALA A 20 -5.24 -10.31 -5.10
N PHE A 21 -5.11 -9.66 -3.94
CA PHE A 21 -5.09 -8.21 -3.90
C PHE A 21 -3.81 -7.64 -4.50
N THR A 22 -2.66 -8.23 -4.19
CA THR A 22 -1.40 -7.75 -4.77
C THR A 22 -1.35 -7.98 -6.27
N ASN A 23 -1.93 -9.08 -6.76
CA ASN A 23 -2.02 -9.29 -8.19
C ASN A 23 -2.88 -8.23 -8.87
N TYR A 24 -3.99 -7.85 -8.23
CA TYR A 24 -4.82 -6.78 -8.75
C TYR A 24 -4.03 -5.47 -8.82
N LEU A 25 -3.28 -5.15 -7.78
CA LEU A 25 -2.48 -3.93 -7.78
C LEU A 25 -1.45 -3.96 -8.90
N LYS A 26 -0.77 -5.08 -9.04
CA LYS A 26 0.26 -5.24 -10.06
C LYS A 26 -0.33 -5.11 -11.45
N GLU A 27 -1.45 -5.78 -11.70
CA GLU A 27 -2.08 -5.76 -13.02
C GLU A 27 -2.58 -4.38 -13.41
N ASN A 28 -2.81 -3.52 -12.44
CA ASN A 28 -3.28 -2.17 -12.69
C ASN A 28 -2.19 -1.13 -12.54
N GLY A 29 -0.94 -1.56 -12.59
CA GLY A 29 0.18 -0.65 -12.63
C GLY A 29 0.49 0.07 -11.35
N MET A 30 0.05 -0.47 -10.24
CA MET A 30 0.30 0.14 -8.95
C MET A 30 1.45 -0.55 -8.24
N SER A 31 2.17 0.20 -7.43
CA SER A 31 3.19 -0.39 -6.55
C SER A 31 2.69 -0.36 -5.12
N TRP A 32 3.25 -1.23 -4.30
CA TRP A 32 2.73 -1.37 -2.95
C TRP A 32 3.82 -1.77 -1.97
N TRP A 33 3.51 -1.56 -0.69
CA TRP A 33 4.29 -2.02 0.44
C TRP A 33 3.35 -2.77 1.37
N HIS A 34 3.74 -3.95 1.80
CA HIS A 34 2.86 -4.78 2.64
C HIS A 34 3.70 -5.65 3.57
N TRP A 35 4.27 -5.02 4.58
CA TRP A 35 5.00 -5.74 5.62
C TRP A 35 4.19 -5.87 6.89
N LEU A 36 3.09 -5.14 7.01
CA LEU A 36 2.16 -5.29 8.12
C LEU A 36 1.00 -6.15 7.65
N SER A 37 0.54 -7.06 8.51
CA SER A 37 -0.42 -8.09 8.11
C SER A 37 -1.67 -7.53 7.46
N ASN A 38 -2.17 -6.43 7.98
CA ASN A 38 -3.48 -5.92 7.58
C ASN A 38 -3.42 -4.58 6.87
N THR A 39 -2.23 -4.11 6.55
CA THR A 39 -2.08 -2.76 6.00
C THR A 39 -1.22 -2.78 4.75
N TRP A 40 -1.71 -2.09 3.72
CA TRP A 40 -0.97 -1.88 2.49
C TRP A 40 -0.76 -0.39 2.29
N LEU A 41 0.41 -0.03 1.82
CA LEU A 41 0.64 1.30 1.24
C LEU A 41 0.65 1.13 -0.26
N VAL A 42 -0.07 1.97 -0.96
CA VAL A 42 -0.24 1.82 -2.40
C VAL A 42 0.06 3.14 -3.09
N ILE A 43 0.78 3.08 -4.19
CA ILE A 43 1.05 4.24 -5.01
C ILE A 43 0.49 3.97 -6.40
N SER A 44 -0.30 4.90 -6.91
CA SER A 44 -0.84 4.85 -8.25
C SER A 44 -0.41 6.09 -9.02
N LYS A 45 -0.02 5.89 -10.26
CA LYS A 45 0.22 6.99 -11.19
C LYS A 45 -0.97 7.21 -12.12
N ASN A 46 -2.02 6.42 -11.93
CA ASN A 46 -3.22 6.51 -12.74
C ASN A 46 -4.25 7.34 -12.01
N ASP A 47 -4.61 8.47 -12.59
CA ASP A 47 -5.55 9.39 -11.96
C ASP A 47 -6.95 8.81 -11.82
N LYS A 48 -7.24 7.74 -12.52
CA LYS A 48 -8.56 7.12 -12.43
C LYS A 48 -8.73 6.24 -11.20
N VAL A 49 -7.64 5.88 -10.53
CA VAL A 49 -7.72 5.11 -9.30
C VAL A 49 -7.97 6.07 -8.15
N ASP A 50 -8.98 5.79 -7.36
CA ASP A 50 -9.28 6.61 -6.17
C ASP A 50 -9.58 5.69 -4.98
N SER A 51 -9.84 6.31 -3.84
CA SER A 51 -10.03 5.54 -2.61
C SER A 51 -11.28 4.65 -2.69
N LYS A 52 -12.32 5.08 -3.40
CA LYS A 52 -13.52 4.27 -3.53
C LYS A 52 -13.27 3.00 -4.34
N ILE A 53 -12.51 3.12 -5.41
CA ILE A 53 -12.19 1.96 -6.25
C ILE A 53 -11.39 0.94 -5.44
N LEU A 54 -10.40 1.41 -4.68
CA LEU A 54 -9.59 0.52 -3.86
C LEU A 54 -10.41 -0.11 -2.73
N ARG A 55 -11.29 0.67 -2.10
CA ARG A 55 -12.17 0.16 -1.07
C ARG A 55 -13.05 -0.96 -1.59
N ASP A 56 -13.65 -0.75 -2.76
CA ASP A 56 -14.56 -1.72 -3.34
C ASP A 56 -13.84 -2.99 -3.72
N LYS A 57 -12.63 -2.87 -4.26
CA LYS A 57 -11.86 -4.05 -4.63
C LYS A 57 -11.41 -4.81 -3.39
N ALA A 58 -10.99 -4.10 -2.35
CA ALA A 58 -10.62 -4.75 -1.12
C ALA A 58 -11.81 -5.48 -0.48
N ARG A 59 -12.99 -4.84 -0.49
CA ARG A 59 -14.19 -5.48 0.00
C ARG A 59 -14.48 -6.77 -0.76
N ASP A 60 -14.36 -6.72 -2.08
CA ASP A 60 -14.68 -7.88 -2.91
C ASP A 60 -13.74 -9.05 -2.68
N ILE A 61 -12.47 -8.75 -2.47
CA ILE A 61 -11.47 -9.80 -2.27
C ILE A 61 -11.48 -10.33 -0.84
N PHE A 62 -11.44 -9.41 0.15
CA PHE A 62 -11.27 -9.82 1.54
C PHE A 62 -12.59 -10.07 2.24
N ARG A 63 -13.67 -9.52 1.73
CA ARG A 63 -15.00 -9.64 2.33
C ARG A 63 -14.99 -9.21 3.78
N ALA A 64 -14.31 -8.12 4.07
CA ALA A 64 -14.11 -7.63 5.41
C ALA A 64 -14.20 -6.12 5.41
N HIS A 65 -14.45 -5.57 6.60
CA HIS A 65 -14.42 -4.12 6.76
C HIS A 65 -13.04 -3.61 6.41
N ASN A 66 -12.98 -2.49 5.74
CA ASN A 66 -11.71 -1.90 5.38
C ASN A 66 -11.83 -0.38 5.34
N LEU A 67 -10.69 0.27 5.37
CA LEU A 67 -10.62 1.72 5.31
C LEU A 67 -9.50 2.08 4.35
N VAL A 68 -9.79 2.96 3.41
CA VAL A 68 -8.79 3.45 2.47
C VAL A 68 -8.68 4.96 2.65
N ILE A 69 -7.47 5.43 2.87
CA ILE A 69 -7.20 6.85 3.05
C ILE A 69 -6.21 7.28 2.00
N GLU A 70 -6.55 8.33 1.27
CA GLU A 70 -5.59 8.93 0.36
C GLU A 70 -4.80 9.98 1.12
N VAL A 71 -3.47 9.95 1.00
CA VAL A 71 -2.61 10.91 1.69
C VAL A 71 -1.81 11.71 0.68
N LYS A 72 -1.59 12.97 0.99
CA LYS A 72 -0.86 13.85 0.09
C LYS A 72 0.59 13.99 0.45
N ASP A 73 0.91 13.78 1.70
CA ASP A 73 2.25 14.01 2.18
C ASP A 73 2.92 12.70 2.47
N GLY A 74 4.20 12.64 2.26
CA GLY A 74 4.95 11.39 2.44
C GLY A 74 5.61 11.22 3.79
N ASN A 75 5.26 12.04 4.77
CA ASN A 75 5.85 11.90 6.10
C ASN A 75 5.43 10.60 6.75
N TRP A 76 6.38 9.93 7.38
CA TRP A 76 6.09 8.66 8.01
C TRP A 76 7.16 8.35 9.05
N ALA A 77 6.84 7.44 9.94
CA ALA A 77 7.79 6.87 10.89
C ALA A 77 7.40 5.42 11.11
N GLY A 78 8.37 4.57 11.31
CA GLY A 78 8.09 3.16 11.47
C GLY A 78 9.12 2.49 12.36
N PHE A 79 8.75 1.34 12.89
CA PHE A 79 9.60 0.52 13.73
C PHE A 79 9.52 -0.92 13.22
N GLY A 80 10.63 -1.50 12.86
CA GLY A 80 10.66 -2.86 12.35
C GLY A 80 12.06 -3.27 11.95
N PRO A 81 12.20 -4.48 11.42
CA PRO A 81 13.52 -5.01 11.11
C PRO A 81 14.27 -4.17 10.10
N LYS A 82 15.56 -4.05 10.34
CA LYS A 82 16.45 -3.35 9.45
C LYS A 82 17.79 -4.06 9.48
N SER A 83 18.21 -4.59 8.36
CA SER A 83 19.50 -5.24 8.26
C SER A 83 20.09 -4.91 6.92
N LYS A 84 21.30 -5.43 6.66
CA LYS A 84 21.95 -5.18 5.40
C LYS A 84 21.11 -5.60 4.21
N ASN A 85 20.47 -6.75 4.33
CA ASN A 85 19.77 -7.34 3.20
C ASN A 85 18.28 -7.16 3.28
N LYS A 86 17.76 -6.75 4.42
CA LYS A 86 16.34 -6.61 4.60
C LYS A 86 16.02 -5.38 5.41
N ASP A 87 15.56 -4.37 4.75
CA ASP A 87 15.10 -3.16 5.40
C ASP A 87 13.63 -3.06 5.13
N MET A 88 12.82 -3.25 6.15
CA MET A 88 11.37 -3.20 6.03
C MET A 88 10.89 -1.92 5.36
N PHE A 89 11.63 -0.84 5.51
CA PHE A 89 11.19 0.47 5.05
C PHE A 89 11.90 0.96 3.79
N ASP A 90 12.68 0.11 3.14
CA ASP A 90 13.43 0.52 1.97
C ASP A 90 12.51 1.04 0.85
N TRP A 91 11.43 0.31 0.59
CA TRP A 91 10.48 0.73 -0.44
C TRP A 91 9.87 2.09 -0.10
N ILE A 92 9.56 2.31 1.18
CA ILE A 92 8.97 3.56 1.61
C ILE A 92 9.94 4.72 1.39
N LYS A 93 11.20 4.52 1.73
CA LYS A 93 12.22 5.55 1.54
C LYS A 93 12.35 5.92 0.08
N ARG A 94 12.30 4.93 -0.80
CA ARG A 94 12.54 5.18 -2.22
C ARG A 94 11.32 5.62 -2.98
N ASN A 95 10.13 5.27 -2.52
CA ASN A 95 8.93 5.46 -3.33
C ASN A 95 7.87 6.33 -2.69
N TRP A 96 7.75 6.29 -1.38
CA TRP A 96 6.63 6.93 -0.70
C TRP A 96 6.88 8.40 -0.41
N SER A 97 8.11 8.72 -0.03
CA SER A 97 8.44 10.09 0.33
C SER A 97 8.44 10.98 -0.89
N ASN A 98 8.16 12.26 -0.68
CA ASN A 98 8.17 13.22 -1.75
C ASN A 98 9.53 13.77 -2.04
N GLU A 99 10.43 13.62 -1.19
CA GLU A 99 11.67 14.22 -1.35
C GLU A 99 12.40 13.69 -2.40
N LYS A 100 12.80 14.44 -2.98
CA LYS A 100 13.54 14.04 -3.88
C LYS A 100 14.76 13.80 -3.41
N ALA A 101 14.75 13.39 -3.24
CA ALA A 101 15.46 13.18 -2.76
C ALA A 101 16.60 13.51 -2.58
N GLU A 102 16.49 13.87 -2.42
CA GLU A 102 17.21 14.18 -2.23
C GLU A 102 17.93 13.88 -1.77
N GLU A 103 17.79 13.88 -1.80
CA GLU A 103 18.25 13.68 -1.50
C GLU A 103 18.82 13.37 -1.32
#